data_fe2cee88b15af7c8f34e3e117ec32b3c
#
_entry.id   fe2cee88b15af7c8f34e3e117ec32b3c
#
_cell.length_a   1.000
_cell.length_b   1.000
_cell.length_c   1.000
_cell.angle_alpha   90.00
_cell.angle_beta   90.00
_cell.angle_gamma   90.00
#
_symmetry.space_group_name_H-M   'P 1'
#
loop_
_entity.id
_entity.type
_entity.pdbx_description
1 polymer ?
#
loop_
_entity_poly.entity_id
_entity_poly.type
_entity_poly.pdbx_seq_one_letter_code
_entity_poly.pdbx_strand_id
1 'polypeptide(L)'
;MKYLTLTHRLRGFASTVLAAVALTSPLCAHSTEFGPDFDTTIEAARGQTVYFNAWGGDDKINDYIAWAGTELETRYGITLEHVKLADTGNAVSRILAEKAAGRTSGGSIDLLWVNGENFAAMKTNALLQDDAWARKLPSWRFTDAEALPAIELDFAEPTDGRESPWGRAQLVFTHDSLRLPLPPRSAGALAEFIRANPGRFTYPQPPDFVGLSFLKQILLETATDTAPLYRPVGDADFDAVTAPLWDWLTTATSNLWRGGKAYPFNYPTLRQLLGDGEVDIGIAFNPADASAAITRGELPDSVRSYIHDDGTLANVHFLAIPFNANAPEAARVVADFMLSPEAQLRKADPRIWGDPTVLAMHRLLPEDRAGFEALPRGIATLSEAELATTLAEPHPSWMKAIGDEWRRRFGSGG
;
A
#
# COMPACT_ATOMS: atom_id res chain seq x y z
N MET A 1 34.58 82.45 -25.06
CA MET A 1 34.95 83.50 -24.05
C MET A 1 34.46 83.06 -22.70
N LYS A 2 35.41 83.04 -21.70
CA LYS A 2 35.26 82.89 -20.24
C LYS A 2 34.95 81.48 -19.75
N TYR A 3 35.92 80.76 -19.29
CA TYR A 3 36.68 80.52 -18.05
C TYR A 3 35.81 80.52 -16.77
N LEU A 4 35.89 79.46 -15.98
CA LEU A 4 36.29 79.31 -14.58
C LEU A 4 35.65 78.01 -14.01
N THR A 5 36.28 77.18 -13.42
CA THR A 5 37.33 76.87 -12.43
C THR A 5 36.87 75.66 -11.61
N LEU A 6 37.82 74.78 -11.45
CA LEU A 6 37.84 73.61 -10.55
C LEU A 6 37.50 73.90 -9.11
N THR A 7 36.78 73.02 -8.44
CA THR A 7 37.09 72.68 -7.03
C THR A 7 36.84 71.19 -6.76
N HIS A 8 37.92 70.51 -6.41
CA HIS A 8 37.94 69.16 -5.85
C HIS A 8 37.22 69.12 -4.49
N ARG A 9 36.36 68.15 -4.28
CA ARG A 9 36.06 67.62 -2.93
C ARG A 9 36.07 66.11 -2.96
N LEU A 10 37.14 65.52 -2.40
CA LEU A 10 37.23 64.12 -1.97
C LEU A 10 36.07 63.82 -0.95
N ARG A 11 35.28 62.82 -1.18
CA ARG A 11 34.47 62.17 -0.18
C ARG A 11 34.76 60.67 -0.21
N GLY A 12 35.24 60.20 0.96
CA GLY A 12 35.66 58.84 1.20
C GLY A 12 34.54 57.82 1.02
N PHE A 13 34.87 56.75 0.37
CA PHE A 13 34.05 55.56 0.33
C PHE A 13 34.27 54.79 1.62
N ALA A 14 33.22 54.74 2.45
CA ALA A 14 33.12 53.81 3.59
C ALA A 14 32.63 52.47 2.99
N SER A 15 33.50 51.49 2.90
CA SER A 15 33.14 50.11 2.55
C SER A 15 32.47 49.45 3.74
N THR A 16 31.13 49.30 3.65
CA THR A 16 30.38 48.49 4.60
C THR A 16 30.51 47.02 4.17
N VAL A 17 31.32 46.27 4.93
CA VAL A 17 31.41 44.81 4.80
C VAL A 17 30.13 44.23 5.44
N LEU A 18 29.21 43.75 4.60
CA LEU A 18 28.08 42.94 5.04
C LEU A 18 28.62 41.53 5.33
N ALA A 19 28.78 41.19 6.61
CA ALA A 19 29.04 39.83 7.03
C ALA A 19 27.71 39.05 6.90
N ALA A 20 27.63 38.21 5.86
CA ALA A 20 26.57 37.21 5.76
C ALA A 20 26.82 36.12 6.81
N VAL A 21 26.08 36.18 7.91
CA VAL A 21 25.98 35.06 8.86
C VAL A 21 25.14 33.97 8.21
N ALA A 22 25.80 32.96 7.67
CA ALA A 22 25.16 31.72 7.28
C ALA A 22 24.67 31.01 8.54
N LEU A 23 23.37 31.08 8.81
CA LEU A 23 22.67 30.21 9.76
C LEU A 23 22.70 28.80 9.22
N THR A 24 23.75 28.06 9.51
CA THR A 24 23.74 26.61 9.39
C THR A 24 22.88 26.10 10.56
N SER A 25 21.61 25.83 10.28
CA SER A 25 20.81 25.01 11.18
C SER A 25 21.48 23.64 11.27
N PRO A 26 21.81 23.14 12.45
CA PRO A 26 22.24 21.76 12.55
C PRO A 26 21.05 20.89 12.13
N LEU A 27 21.19 20.10 11.03
CA LEU A 27 20.40 18.91 10.87
C LEU A 27 20.68 18.05 12.11
N CYS A 28 19.74 18.02 13.06
CA CYS A 28 19.75 17.01 14.09
C CYS A 28 19.55 15.66 13.38
N ALA A 29 20.66 15.01 13.07
CA ALA A 29 20.62 13.58 12.81
C ALA A 29 20.12 12.95 14.12
N HIS A 30 18.85 12.51 14.13
CA HIS A 30 18.35 11.66 15.18
C HIS A 30 19.12 10.36 15.08
N SER A 31 20.15 10.21 15.90
CA SER A 31 20.71 8.89 16.20
C SER A 31 19.63 8.14 16.97
N THR A 32 18.82 7.33 16.29
CA THR A 32 18.09 6.27 16.95
C THR A 32 19.14 5.42 17.66
N GLU A 33 19.20 5.48 18.99
CA GLU A 33 20.02 4.52 19.75
C GLU A 33 19.39 3.15 19.54
N PHE A 34 19.98 2.38 18.62
CA PHE A 34 19.67 0.97 18.45
C PHE A 34 20.18 0.20 19.68
N GLY A 35 19.49 -0.86 20.10
CA GLY A 35 20.05 -1.75 21.11
C GLY A 35 21.32 -2.43 20.57
N PRO A 36 22.28 -2.83 21.42
CA PRO A 36 23.57 -3.37 21.01
C PRO A 36 23.47 -4.56 20.06
N ASP A 37 22.40 -5.33 20.10
CA ASP A 37 22.16 -6.46 19.20
C ASP A 37 21.86 -6.00 17.76
N PHE A 38 21.15 -4.86 17.58
CA PHE A 38 20.83 -4.36 16.25
C PHE A 38 21.99 -3.60 15.60
N ASP A 39 22.84 -2.95 16.40
CA ASP A 39 24.11 -2.36 15.92
C ASP A 39 24.99 -3.41 15.26
N THR A 40 25.06 -4.62 15.84
CA THR A 40 25.77 -5.75 15.25
C THR A 40 25.16 -6.17 13.90
N THR A 41 23.83 -6.13 13.78
CA THR A 41 23.13 -6.41 12.52
C THR A 41 23.48 -5.35 11.45
N ILE A 42 23.51 -4.06 11.83
CA ILE A 42 23.91 -2.96 10.92
C ILE A 42 25.35 -3.14 10.41
N GLU A 43 26.28 -3.47 11.30
CA GLU A 43 27.69 -3.70 10.90
C GLU A 43 27.82 -4.90 9.94
N ALA A 44 27.11 -5.99 10.20
CA ALA A 44 27.09 -7.15 9.31
C ALA A 44 26.43 -6.86 7.94
N ALA A 45 25.49 -5.91 7.90
CA ALA A 45 24.76 -5.53 6.69
C ALA A 45 25.58 -4.67 5.71
N ARG A 46 26.66 -4.02 6.18
CA ARG A 46 27.46 -3.10 5.35
C ARG A 46 28.03 -3.76 4.10
N GLY A 47 27.86 -3.09 2.96
CA GLY A 47 28.33 -3.57 1.67
C GLY A 47 27.48 -4.67 1.06
N GLN A 48 26.38 -5.06 1.70
CA GLN A 48 25.46 -6.04 1.14
C GLN A 48 24.48 -5.38 0.16
N THR A 49 23.98 -6.19 -0.79
CA THR A 49 22.90 -5.82 -1.70
C THR A 49 21.65 -6.59 -1.31
N VAL A 50 20.53 -5.87 -1.15
CA VAL A 50 19.21 -6.44 -0.89
C VAL A 50 18.38 -6.42 -2.17
N TYR A 51 18.05 -7.58 -2.71
CA TYR A 51 17.10 -7.73 -3.82
C TYR A 51 15.68 -7.69 -3.26
N PHE A 52 15.09 -6.50 -3.32
CA PHE A 52 13.73 -6.25 -2.85
C PHE A 52 12.73 -6.49 -3.99
N ASN A 53 11.99 -7.58 -3.89
CA ASN A 53 10.95 -7.94 -4.84
C ASN A 53 9.63 -7.30 -4.39
N ALA A 54 9.17 -6.30 -5.14
CA ALA A 54 7.99 -5.51 -4.83
C ALA A 54 7.19 -5.17 -6.07
N TRP A 55 5.88 -4.96 -5.92
CA TRP A 55 5.02 -4.54 -7.02
C TRP A 55 5.52 -3.22 -7.62
N GLY A 56 5.66 -3.17 -8.94
CA GLY A 56 6.26 -2.07 -9.68
C GLY A 56 5.31 -1.31 -10.60
N GLY A 57 4.00 -1.47 -10.42
CA GLY A 57 2.99 -0.92 -11.34
C GLY A 57 2.62 0.55 -11.13
N ASP A 58 3.23 1.25 -10.18
CA ASP A 58 3.02 2.69 -9.93
C ASP A 58 4.36 3.42 -9.74
N ASP A 59 4.56 4.52 -10.48
CA ASP A 59 5.81 5.27 -10.46
C ASP A 59 6.08 5.92 -9.09
N LYS A 60 5.06 6.34 -8.34
CA LYS A 60 5.24 6.92 -7.00
C LYS A 60 5.80 5.90 -6.01
N ILE A 61 5.33 4.67 -6.09
CA ILE A 61 5.85 3.57 -5.28
C ILE A 61 7.30 3.29 -5.66
N ASN A 62 7.58 3.25 -6.97
CA ASN A 62 8.94 3.05 -7.47
C ASN A 62 9.89 4.17 -7.01
N ASP A 63 9.45 5.43 -7.05
CA ASP A 63 10.23 6.59 -6.61
C ASP A 63 10.47 6.59 -5.10
N TYR A 64 9.45 6.17 -4.29
CA TYR A 64 9.64 6.00 -2.85
C TYR A 64 10.68 4.92 -2.54
N ILE A 65 10.63 3.77 -3.21
CA ILE A 65 11.60 2.68 -3.01
C ILE A 65 13.01 3.14 -3.44
N ALA A 66 13.12 3.88 -4.53
CA ALA A 66 14.40 4.45 -4.99
C ALA A 66 14.98 5.46 -3.98
N TRP A 67 14.12 6.31 -3.40
CA TRP A 67 14.53 7.20 -2.32
C TRP A 67 15.03 6.40 -1.10
N ALA A 68 14.28 5.38 -0.66
CA ALA A 68 14.69 4.53 0.44
C ALA A 68 16.07 3.90 0.18
N GLY A 69 16.32 3.45 -1.05
CA GLY A 69 17.62 2.94 -1.47
C GLY A 69 18.76 3.96 -1.31
N THR A 70 18.52 5.23 -1.68
CA THR A 70 19.50 6.31 -1.51
C THR A 70 19.83 6.57 -0.02
N GLU A 71 18.82 6.56 0.85
CA GLU A 71 19.01 6.73 2.29
C GLU A 71 19.78 5.55 2.92
N LEU A 72 19.43 4.32 2.51
CA LEU A 72 20.07 3.10 2.99
C LEU A 72 21.55 3.03 2.58
N GLU A 73 21.85 3.37 1.35
CA GLU A 73 23.25 3.45 0.86
C GLU A 73 24.03 4.50 1.66
N THR A 74 23.46 5.70 1.83
CA THR A 74 24.12 6.82 2.52
C THR A 74 24.40 6.54 3.99
N ARG A 75 23.43 5.94 4.71
CA ARG A 75 23.49 5.76 6.17
C ARG A 75 24.13 4.45 6.58
N TYR A 76 23.86 3.39 5.83
CA TYR A 76 24.22 2.03 6.23
C TYR A 76 25.16 1.33 5.25
N GLY A 77 25.42 1.93 4.06
CA GLY A 77 26.22 1.29 3.01
C GLY A 77 25.55 0.05 2.41
N ILE A 78 24.19 0.03 2.39
CA ILE A 78 23.39 -1.07 1.85
C ILE A 78 22.84 -0.64 0.49
N THR A 79 23.09 -1.45 -0.55
CA THR A 79 22.47 -1.25 -1.86
C THR A 79 21.10 -1.90 -1.91
N LEU A 80 20.04 -1.14 -2.22
CA LEU A 80 18.68 -1.66 -2.39
C LEU A 80 18.34 -1.79 -3.88
N GLU A 81 18.18 -3.00 -4.37
CA GLU A 81 17.79 -3.29 -5.75
C GLU A 81 16.30 -3.64 -5.82
N HIS A 82 15.49 -2.72 -6.37
CA HIS A 82 14.06 -2.95 -6.58
C HIS A 82 13.83 -3.87 -7.76
N VAL A 83 13.48 -5.12 -7.51
CA VAL A 83 13.04 -6.10 -8.51
C VAL A 83 11.52 -5.96 -8.69
N LYS A 84 11.12 -5.26 -9.75
CA LYS A 84 9.70 -4.93 -10.02
C LYS A 84 8.90 -6.17 -10.39
N LEU A 85 7.84 -6.44 -9.65
CA LEU A 85 6.90 -7.53 -9.88
C LEU A 85 5.58 -6.99 -10.45
N ALA A 86 4.97 -7.76 -11.33
CA ALA A 86 3.56 -7.60 -11.71
C ALA A 86 2.64 -8.39 -10.76
N ASP A 87 3.16 -9.49 -10.20
CA ASP A 87 2.44 -10.40 -9.30
C ASP A 87 3.43 -11.02 -8.30
N THR A 88 3.13 -10.91 -7.01
CA THR A 88 3.94 -11.45 -5.91
C THR A 88 4.01 -12.98 -5.93
N GLY A 89 2.98 -13.68 -6.41
CA GLY A 89 2.95 -15.12 -6.56
C GLY A 89 4.10 -15.69 -7.41
N ASN A 90 4.63 -14.90 -8.36
CA ASN A 90 5.80 -15.29 -9.15
C ASN A 90 7.07 -15.38 -8.28
N ALA A 91 7.24 -14.46 -7.33
CA ALA A 91 8.36 -14.51 -6.39
C ALA A 91 8.23 -15.69 -5.42
N VAL A 92 7.03 -15.93 -4.88
CA VAL A 92 6.75 -17.09 -4.01
C VAL A 92 7.05 -18.41 -4.73
N SER A 93 6.62 -18.53 -6.00
CA SER A 93 6.90 -19.70 -6.84
C SER A 93 8.40 -19.93 -7.06
N ARG A 94 9.17 -18.85 -7.21
CA ARG A 94 10.63 -18.90 -7.36
C ARG A 94 11.29 -19.39 -6.07
N ILE A 95 10.91 -18.87 -4.90
CA ILE A 95 11.45 -19.29 -3.60
C ILE A 95 11.14 -20.78 -3.37
N LEU A 96 9.91 -21.21 -3.72
CA LEU A 96 9.51 -22.61 -3.63
C LEU A 96 10.36 -23.52 -4.53
N ALA A 97 10.64 -23.09 -5.76
CA ALA A 97 11.52 -23.82 -6.69
C ALA A 97 12.96 -23.89 -6.19
N GLU A 98 13.49 -22.82 -5.58
CA GLU A 98 14.81 -22.80 -4.94
C GLU A 98 14.87 -23.81 -3.79
N LYS A 99 13.84 -23.85 -2.94
CA LYS A 99 13.73 -24.86 -1.86
C LYS A 99 13.71 -26.27 -2.41
N ALA A 100 12.90 -26.53 -3.43
CA ALA A 100 12.82 -27.85 -4.07
C ALA A 100 14.16 -28.28 -4.69
N ALA A 101 14.98 -27.31 -5.16
CA ALA A 101 16.34 -27.54 -5.66
C ALA A 101 17.39 -27.70 -4.52
N GLY A 102 16.98 -27.68 -3.26
CA GLY A 102 17.88 -27.81 -2.10
C GLY A 102 18.69 -26.54 -1.79
N ARG A 103 18.32 -25.37 -2.33
CA ARG A 103 19.00 -24.11 -2.04
C ARG A 103 18.54 -23.55 -0.70
N THR A 104 19.30 -23.81 0.35
CA THR A 104 19.01 -23.39 1.73
C THR A 104 19.65 -22.04 2.10
N SER A 105 20.49 -21.46 1.26
CA SER A 105 21.13 -20.14 1.39
C SER A 105 21.45 -19.56 0.02
N GLY A 106 21.75 -18.25 -0.05
CA GLY A 106 22.10 -17.59 -1.29
C GLY A 106 20.93 -17.58 -2.29
N GLY A 107 19.73 -17.41 -1.78
CA GLY A 107 18.52 -17.25 -2.58
C GLY A 107 18.56 -15.99 -3.47
N SER A 108 17.68 -15.91 -4.42
CA SER A 108 17.60 -14.78 -5.36
C SER A 108 16.74 -13.61 -4.87
N ILE A 109 16.12 -13.75 -3.71
CA ILE A 109 15.22 -12.78 -3.09
C ILE A 109 15.65 -12.58 -1.64
N ASP A 110 15.87 -11.32 -1.24
CA ASP A 110 16.26 -11.00 0.13
C ASP A 110 15.10 -10.40 0.93
N LEU A 111 14.27 -9.61 0.25
CA LEU A 111 13.09 -8.98 0.83
C LEU A 111 11.93 -9.04 -0.16
N LEU A 112 10.73 -9.25 0.34
CA LEU A 112 9.51 -9.39 -0.48
C LEU A 112 8.39 -8.56 0.12
N TRP A 113 7.73 -7.74 -0.71
CA TRP A 113 6.43 -7.15 -0.37
C TRP A 113 5.36 -8.23 -0.54
N VAL A 114 4.68 -8.57 0.55
CA VAL A 114 3.77 -9.71 0.61
C VAL A 114 2.51 -9.36 1.41
N ASN A 115 1.42 -10.03 1.10
CA ASN A 115 0.23 -10.16 1.93
C ASN A 115 -0.64 -11.34 1.49
N GLY A 116 -1.63 -11.67 2.34
CA GLY A 116 -2.73 -12.59 2.03
C GLY A 116 -2.27 -13.99 1.64
N GLU A 117 -2.78 -14.47 0.51
CA GLU A 117 -2.48 -15.83 0.04
C GLU A 117 -1.00 -16.11 -0.19
N ASN A 118 -0.23 -15.08 -0.55
CA ASN A 118 1.20 -15.21 -0.78
C ASN A 118 1.94 -15.47 0.55
N PHE A 119 1.60 -14.72 1.61
CA PHE A 119 2.13 -14.99 2.95
C PHE A 119 1.71 -16.37 3.46
N ALA A 120 0.41 -16.71 3.37
CA ALA A 120 -0.09 -18.02 3.77
C ALA A 120 0.62 -19.17 3.03
N ALA A 121 0.87 -19.03 1.73
CA ALA A 121 1.63 -19.98 0.93
C ALA A 121 3.09 -20.09 1.41
N MET A 122 3.74 -18.96 1.70
CA MET A 122 5.11 -18.95 2.23
C MET A 122 5.17 -19.62 3.61
N LYS A 123 4.23 -19.33 4.49
CA LYS A 123 4.15 -19.92 5.84
C LYS A 123 3.92 -21.42 5.77
N THR A 124 2.92 -21.88 5.01
CA THR A 124 2.59 -23.30 4.84
C THR A 124 3.76 -24.12 4.29
N ASN A 125 4.53 -23.54 3.37
CA ASN A 125 5.66 -24.23 2.74
C ASN A 125 6.98 -23.97 3.46
N ALA A 126 6.98 -23.33 4.65
CA ALA A 126 8.16 -22.97 5.42
C ALA A 126 9.21 -22.23 4.57
N LEU A 127 8.77 -21.18 3.87
CA LEU A 127 9.60 -20.33 2.99
C LEU A 127 10.06 -19.03 3.66
N LEU A 128 9.68 -18.81 4.93
CA LEU A 128 9.98 -17.60 5.70
C LEU A 128 11.13 -17.86 6.67
N GLN A 129 11.86 -16.80 7.06
CA GLN A 129 12.70 -16.86 8.25
C GLN A 129 11.82 -17.08 9.50
N ASP A 130 12.29 -17.91 10.44
CA ASP A 130 11.48 -18.50 11.52
C ASP A 130 11.82 -17.99 12.92
N ASP A 131 12.45 -16.81 13.04
CA ASP A 131 12.97 -16.31 14.32
C ASP A 131 12.18 -15.11 14.90
N ALA A 132 10.96 -14.89 14.42
CA ALA A 132 10.11 -13.73 14.79
C ALA A 132 10.88 -12.40 14.70
N TRP A 133 11.69 -12.26 13.65
CA TRP A 133 12.66 -11.18 13.46
C TRP A 133 12.01 -9.79 13.43
N ALA A 134 10.77 -9.66 12.91
CA ALA A 134 10.12 -8.39 12.78
C ALA A 134 9.85 -7.70 14.13
N ARG A 135 9.50 -8.49 15.17
CA ARG A 135 9.28 -7.97 16.52
C ARG A 135 10.58 -7.54 17.22
N LYS A 136 11.73 -7.88 16.67
CA LYS A 136 13.06 -7.48 17.17
C LYS A 136 13.58 -6.20 16.52
N LEU A 137 12.88 -5.68 15.51
CA LEU A 137 13.25 -4.43 14.86
C LEU A 137 13.10 -3.26 15.85
N PRO A 138 14.06 -2.35 15.94
CA PRO A 138 13.97 -1.17 16.81
C PRO A 138 12.71 -0.32 16.56
N SER A 139 12.31 -0.19 15.29
CA SER A 139 11.14 0.60 14.89
C SER A 139 9.81 -0.08 15.24
N TRP A 140 9.80 -1.37 15.58
CA TRP A 140 8.60 -2.08 16.03
C TRP A 140 7.95 -1.42 17.25
N ARG A 141 8.73 -0.79 18.12
CA ARG A 141 8.25 -0.06 19.31
C ARG A 141 7.21 1.04 19.00
N PHE A 142 7.19 1.53 17.78
CA PHE A 142 6.24 2.56 17.33
C PHE A 142 4.92 2.00 16.83
N THR A 143 4.80 0.67 16.72
CA THR A 143 3.55 -0.02 16.37
C THR A 143 2.74 -0.34 17.63
N ASP A 144 1.44 -0.63 17.47
CA ASP A 144 0.55 -1.00 18.57
C ASP A 144 -0.50 -2.01 18.10
N ALA A 145 -0.30 -3.28 18.48
CA ALA A 145 -1.21 -4.36 18.12
C ALA A 145 -2.58 -4.28 18.83
N GLU A 146 -2.69 -3.58 19.94
CA GLU A 146 -3.99 -3.36 20.60
C GLU A 146 -4.82 -2.34 19.81
N ALA A 147 -4.16 -1.27 19.30
CA ALA A 147 -4.81 -0.23 18.50
C ALA A 147 -5.03 -0.68 17.04
N LEU A 148 -4.13 -1.50 16.49
CA LEU A 148 -4.18 -2.01 15.11
C LEU A 148 -3.88 -3.52 15.10
N PRO A 149 -4.83 -4.39 15.45
CA PRO A 149 -4.61 -5.85 15.48
C PRO A 149 -4.13 -6.45 14.15
N ALA A 150 -4.43 -5.80 13.02
CA ALA A 150 -4.03 -6.24 11.69
C ALA A 150 -2.50 -6.29 11.47
N ILE A 151 -1.67 -5.70 12.35
CA ILE A 151 -0.21 -5.86 12.26
C ILE A 151 0.28 -7.24 12.73
N GLU A 152 -0.55 -7.99 13.42
CA GLU A 152 -0.27 -9.36 13.87
C GLU A 152 -1.04 -10.41 13.05
N LEU A 153 -1.84 -9.97 12.06
CA LEU A 153 -2.66 -10.83 11.21
C LEU A 153 -2.49 -10.41 9.75
N ASP A 154 -1.96 -11.27 8.91
CA ASP A 154 -2.03 -11.09 7.46
C ASP A 154 -3.25 -11.82 6.91
N PHE A 155 -4.29 -11.02 6.60
CA PHE A 155 -5.67 -11.45 6.44
C PHE A 155 -6.11 -12.18 7.73
N ALA A 156 -6.48 -13.41 7.71
CA ALA A 156 -6.80 -14.17 8.92
C ALA A 156 -5.64 -15.04 9.45
N GLU A 157 -4.46 -14.96 8.82
CA GLU A 157 -3.27 -15.74 9.22
C GLU A 157 -2.41 -14.99 10.24
N PRO A 158 -2.07 -15.57 11.40
CA PRO A 158 -1.11 -14.96 12.34
C PRO A 158 0.26 -14.77 11.68
N THR A 159 0.84 -13.57 11.81
CA THR A 159 2.16 -13.27 11.26
C THR A 159 3.29 -14.00 12.00
N ASP A 160 3.07 -14.29 13.29
CA ASP A 160 4.08 -14.87 14.21
C ASP A 160 5.38 -14.05 14.26
N GLY A 161 5.35 -12.78 13.85
CA GLY A 161 6.51 -11.91 13.75
C GLY A 161 7.48 -12.28 12.60
N ARG A 162 7.02 -13.02 11.60
CA ARG A 162 7.83 -13.45 10.43
C ARG A 162 7.80 -12.46 9.28
N GLU A 163 7.02 -11.39 9.44
CA GLU A 163 6.94 -10.27 8.51
C GLU A 163 6.77 -8.95 9.27
N SER A 164 7.29 -7.86 8.70
CA SER A 164 7.22 -6.53 9.26
C SER A 164 6.08 -5.74 8.62
N PRO A 165 5.16 -5.13 9.41
CA PRO A 165 4.12 -4.30 8.85
C PRO A 165 4.73 -3.09 8.15
N TRP A 166 4.21 -2.75 6.97
CA TRP A 166 4.77 -1.67 6.16
C TRP A 166 3.78 -0.55 5.88
N GLY A 167 2.53 -0.88 5.58
CA GLY A 167 1.51 0.10 5.32
C GLY A 167 0.10 -0.44 5.54
N ARG A 168 -0.87 0.47 5.62
CA ARG A 168 -2.29 0.13 5.69
C ARG A 168 -2.96 0.39 4.37
N ALA A 169 -3.90 -0.45 4.03
CA ALA A 169 -4.73 -0.27 2.86
C ALA A 169 -6.20 -0.48 3.22
N GLN A 170 -7.09 0.23 2.55
CA GLN A 170 -8.53 0.08 2.70
C GLN A 170 -9.19 0.27 1.34
N LEU A 171 -10.15 -0.59 1.05
CA LEU A 171 -10.97 -0.48 -0.13
C LEU A 171 -11.83 0.78 -0.03
N VAL A 172 -11.71 1.63 -1.02
CA VAL A 172 -12.55 2.82 -1.18
C VAL A 172 -13.19 2.80 -2.56
N PHE A 173 -14.40 3.30 -2.62
CA PHE A 173 -15.06 3.62 -3.87
C PHE A 173 -14.81 5.09 -4.21
N THR A 174 -14.79 5.39 -5.50
CA THR A 174 -14.64 6.76 -5.99
C THR A 174 -15.75 7.09 -6.96
N HIS A 175 -16.20 8.34 -6.97
CA HIS A 175 -17.25 8.81 -7.86
C HIS A 175 -16.98 10.24 -8.33
N ASP A 176 -17.45 10.58 -9.52
CA ASP A 176 -17.49 11.98 -9.95
C ASP A 176 -18.72 12.67 -9.32
N SER A 177 -18.50 13.54 -8.33
CA SER A 177 -19.58 14.18 -7.58
C SER A 177 -20.46 15.12 -8.41
N LEU A 178 -20.01 15.55 -9.58
CA LEU A 178 -20.83 16.34 -10.51
C LEU A 178 -21.81 15.45 -11.29
N ARG A 179 -21.40 14.21 -11.59
CA ARG A 179 -22.24 13.25 -12.34
C ARG A 179 -23.09 12.39 -11.42
N LEU A 180 -22.55 12.01 -10.28
CA LEU A 180 -23.20 11.17 -9.27
C LEU A 180 -23.08 11.84 -7.89
N PRO A 181 -23.93 12.85 -7.56
CA PRO A 181 -23.82 13.57 -6.28
C PRO A 181 -24.02 12.70 -5.03
N LEU A 182 -24.81 11.63 -5.14
CA LEU A 182 -25.11 10.70 -4.05
C LEU A 182 -24.76 9.28 -4.49
N PRO A 183 -23.54 8.80 -4.17
CA PRO A 183 -23.12 7.46 -4.55
C PRO A 183 -23.80 6.36 -3.69
N PRO A 184 -23.94 5.13 -4.23
CA PRO A 184 -24.48 4.00 -3.48
C PRO A 184 -23.51 3.57 -2.39
N ARG A 185 -24.00 3.38 -1.15
CA ARG A 185 -23.18 3.09 0.03
C ARG A 185 -23.42 1.70 0.61
N SER A 186 -23.84 0.75 -0.24
CA SER A 186 -23.98 -0.68 0.11
C SER A 186 -24.02 -1.52 -1.17
N ALA A 187 -23.76 -2.82 -1.04
CA ALA A 187 -23.90 -3.77 -2.17
C ALA A 187 -25.32 -3.75 -2.77
N GLY A 188 -26.35 -3.61 -1.93
CA GLY A 188 -27.74 -3.50 -2.39
C GLY A 188 -27.99 -2.21 -3.17
N ALA A 189 -27.58 -1.06 -2.64
CA ALA A 189 -27.71 0.23 -3.33
C ALA A 189 -26.87 0.27 -4.62
N LEU A 190 -25.69 -0.38 -4.64
CA LEU A 190 -24.87 -0.49 -5.84
C LEU A 190 -25.55 -1.33 -6.92
N ALA A 191 -26.21 -2.44 -6.56
CA ALA A 191 -26.99 -3.24 -7.51
C ALA A 191 -28.15 -2.43 -8.12
N GLU A 192 -28.85 -1.62 -7.31
CA GLU A 192 -29.90 -0.72 -7.80
C GLU A 192 -29.35 0.36 -8.74
N PHE A 193 -28.19 0.97 -8.40
CA PHE A 193 -27.51 1.91 -9.27
C PHE A 193 -27.16 1.29 -10.61
N ILE A 194 -26.53 0.11 -10.62
CA ILE A 194 -26.15 -0.63 -11.83
C ILE A 194 -27.37 -0.90 -12.72
N ARG A 195 -28.47 -1.32 -12.12
CA ARG A 195 -29.72 -1.60 -12.86
C ARG A 195 -30.32 -0.33 -13.46
N ALA A 196 -30.26 0.79 -12.73
CA ALA A 196 -30.82 2.08 -13.17
C ALA A 196 -29.92 2.79 -14.21
N ASN A 197 -28.61 2.51 -14.20
CA ASN A 197 -27.60 3.15 -15.02
C ASN A 197 -26.73 2.11 -15.77
N PRO A 198 -27.29 1.39 -16.74
CA PRO A 198 -26.57 0.34 -17.46
C PRO A 198 -25.28 0.89 -18.11
N GLY A 199 -24.19 0.15 -17.97
CA GLY A 199 -22.89 0.50 -18.52
C GLY A 199 -22.06 1.48 -17.69
N ARG A 200 -22.59 2.00 -16.55
CA ARG A 200 -21.91 3.04 -15.77
C ARG A 200 -21.07 2.53 -14.61
N PHE A 201 -20.94 1.21 -14.45
CA PHE A 201 -20.11 0.57 -13.44
C PHE A 201 -19.42 -0.67 -14.00
N THR A 202 -18.21 -0.93 -13.53
CA THR A 202 -17.47 -2.19 -13.69
C THR A 202 -16.42 -2.31 -12.59
N TYR A 203 -15.71 -3.44 -12.57
CA TYR A 203 -14.60 -3.72 -11.66
C TYR A 203 -13.49 -4.47 -12.41
N PRO A 204 -12.23 -4.47 -11.94
CA PRO A 204 -11.16 -5.22 -12.58
C PRO A 204 -11.42 -6.73 -12.54
N GLN A 205 -11.07 -7.42 -13.60
CA GLN A 205 -11.22 -8.89 -13.64
C GLN A 205 -10.19 -9.58 -12.73
N PRO A 206 -10.56 -10.68 -12.04
CA PRO A 206 -9.58 -11.55 -11.43
C PRO A 206 -8.52 -12.06 -12.45
N PRO A 207 -7.23 -12.12 -12.10
CA PRO A 207 -6.72 -12.13 -10.73
C PRO A 207 -6.30 -10.75 -10.17
N ASP A 208 -6.73 -9.63 -10.77
CA ASP A 208 -6.40 -8.31 -10.19
C ASP A 208 -6.84 -8.21 -8.72
N PHE A 209 -5.94 -7.72 -7.86
CA PHE A 209 -6.15 -7.66 -6.41
C PHE A 209 -7.38 -6.81 -6.04
N VAL A 210 -7.57 -5.64 -6.70
CA VAL A 210 -8.72 -4.76 -6.44
C VAL A 210 -10.02 -5.40 -6.89
N GLY A 211 -9.99 -6.11 -8.02
CA GLY A 211 -11.14 -6.89 -8.49
C GLY A 211 -11.54 -7.99 -7.52
N LEU A 212 -10.57 -8.77 -7.03
CA LEU A 212 -10.83 -9.81 -6.02
C LEU A 212 -11.31 -9.22 -4.69
N SER A 213 -10.76 -8.07 -4.28
CA SER A 213 -11.19 -7.36 -3.07
C SER A 213 -12.62 -6.85 -3.20
N PHE A 214 -13.02 -6.36 -4.39
CA PHE A 214 -14.41 -6.01 -4.65
C PHE A 214 -15.35 -7.21 -4.51
N LEU A 215 -14.97 -8.38 -5.06
CA LEU A 215 -15.79 -9.60 -4.89
C LEU A 215 -15.93 -10.01 -3.43
N LYS A 216 -14.85 -9.94 -2.64
CA LYS A 216 -14.90 -10.20 -1.20
C LYS A 216 -15.77 -9.19 -0.46
N GLN A 217 -15.68 -7.90 -0.82
CA GLN A 217 -16.53 -6.85 -0.25
C GLN A 217 -18.02 -7.16 -0.47
N ILE A 218 -18.41 -7.48 -1.71
CA ILE A 218 -19.80 -7.84 -2.02
C ILE A 218 -20.21 -9.11 -1.26
N LEU A 219 -19.34 -10.11 -1.16
CA LEU A 219 -19.64 -11.33 -0.40
C LEU A 219 -19.89 -11.03 1.08
N LEU A 220 -19.04 -10.22 1.72
CA LEU A 220 -19.18 -9.85 3.12
C LEU A 220 -20.50 -9.11 3.41
N GLU A 221 -20.91 -8.24 2.49
CA GLU A 221 -22.16 -7.49 2.64
C GLU A 221 -23.43 -8.29 2.31
N THR A 222 -23.30 -9.35 1.51
CA THR A 222 -24.46 -10.14 1.07
C THR A 222 -24.62 -11.46 1.82
N ALA A 223 -23.55 -11.98 2.44
CA ALA A 223 -23.58 -13.21 3.20
C ALA A 223 -24.43 -13.06 4.47
N THR A 224 -25.27 -14.06 4.74
CA THR A 224 -26.09 -14.11 5.96
C THR A 224 -25.25 -14.42 7.21
N ASP A 225 -24.18 -15.21 7.04
CA ASP A 225 -23.18 -15.55 8.06
C ASP A 225 -21.80 -15.44 7.49
N THR A 226 -20.99 -14.55 8.04
CA THR A 226 -19.61 -14.31 7.60
C THR A 226 -18.58 -15.13 8.38
N ALA A 227 -18.97 -15.81 9.49
CA ALA A 227 -18.03 -16.57 10.32
C ALA A 227 -17.22 -17.64 9.55
N PRO A 228 -17.78 -18.36 8.56
CA PRO A 228 -17.02 -19.30 7.73
C PRO A 228 -15.88 -18.67 6.95
N LEU A 229 -16.01 -17.38 6.56
CA LEU A 229 -15.02 -16.68 5.75
C LEU A 229 -13.69 -16.47 6.47
N TYR A 230 -13.66 -16.53 7.79
CA TYR A 230 -12.45 -16.35 8.61
C TYR A 230 -11.73 -17.66 8.95
N ARG A 231 -12.10 -18.75 8.29
CA ARG A 231 -11.47 -20.07 8.39
C ARG A 231 -11.09 -20.56 6.99
N PRO A 232 -10.20 -21.57 6.87
CA PRO A 232 -9.87 -22.16 5.57
C PRO A 232 -11.12 -22.54 4.77
N VAL A 233 -11.11 -22.27 3.48
CA VAL A 233 -12.24 -22.55 2.58
C VAL A 233 -12.64 -24.03 2.58
N GLY A 234 -11.67 -24.94 2.82
CA GLY A 234 -11.92 -26.38 2.93
C GLY A 234 -12.74 -26.79 4.16
N ASP A 235 -12.90 -25.92 5.14
CA ASP A 235 -13.67 -26.14 6.36
C ASP A 235 -15.13 -25.66 6.23
N ALA A 236 -15.54 -25.20 5.05
CA ALA A 236 -16.85 -24.63 4.79
C ALA A 236 -17.48 -25.21 3.51
N ASP A 237 -18.80 -25.12 3.41
CA ASP A 237 -19.51 -25.33 2.16
C ASP A 237 -19.35 -24.09 1.26
N PHE A 238 -18.37 -24.14 0.36
CA PHE A 238 -18.03 -23.03 -0.54
C PHE A 238 -19.26 -22.54 -1.33
N ASP A 239 -20.02 -23.46 -1.91
CA ASP A 239 -21.17 -23.11 -2.75
C ASP A 239 -22.27 -22.41 -1.92
N ALA A 240 -22.56 -22.91 -0.74
CA ALA A 240 -23.56 -22.31 0.13
C ALA A 240 -23.13 -20.92 0.65
N VAL A 241 -21.85 -20.77 1.05
CA VAL A 241 -21.31 -19.49 1.56
C VAL A 241 -21.25 -18.43 0.48
N THR A 242 -20.88 -18.81 -0.74
CA THR A 242 -20.70 -17.85 -1.85
C THR A 242 -21.93 -17.64 -2.72
N ALA A 243 -23.01 -18.40 -2.52
CA ALA A 243 -24.25 -18.26 -3.31
C ALA A 243 -24.75 -16.80 -3.40
N PRO A 244 -24.82 -16.01 -2.29
CA PRO A 244 -25.29 -14.63 -2.36
C PRO A 244 -24.44 -13.72 -3.27
N LEU A 245 -23.11 -13.93 -3.31
CA LEU A 245 -22.22 -13.21 -4.22
C LEU A 245 -22.56 -13.54 -5.69
N TRP A 246 -22.73 -14.82 -5.99
CA TRP A 246 -23.00 -15.25 -7.38
C TRP A 246 -24.37 -14.79 -7.86
N ASP A 247 -25.36 -14.75 -6.98
CA ASP A 247 -26.70 -14.22 -7.29
C ASP A 247 -26.63 -12.71 -7.56
N TRP A 248 -25.89 -11.97 -6.73
CA TRP A 248 -25.65 -10.54 -6.94
C TRP A 248 -24.97 -10.27 -8.28
N LEU A 249 -23.88 -10.97 -8.59
CA LEU A 249 -23.14 -10.83 -9.85
C LEU A 249 -23.99 -11.21 -11.06
N THR A 250 -24.75 -12.31 -10.98
CA THR A 250 -25.63 -12.75 -12.07
C THR A 250 -26.67 -11.70 -12.42
N THR A 251 -27.23 -11.05 -11.40
CA THR A 251 -28.21 -9.97 -11.58
C THR A 251 -27.57 -8.69 -12.14
N ALA A 252 -26.34 -8.35 -11.72
CA ALA A 252 -25.67 -7.14 -12.12
C ALA A 252 -25.01 -7.22 -13.50
N THR A 253 -24.48 -8.39 -13.89
CA THR A 253 -23.53 -8.55 -15.02
C THR A 253 -24.03 -7.95 -16.34
N SER A 254 -25.28 -8.19 -16.71
CA SER A 254 -25.83 -7.67 -17.99
C SER A 254 -25.90 -6.15 -18.07
N ASN A 255 -25.87 -5.47 -16.93
CA ASN A 255 -25.91 -4.02 -16.82
C ASN A 255 -24.55 -3.38 -16.52
N LEU A 256 -23.46 -4.17 -16.41
CA LEU A 256 -22.12 -3.64 -16.27
C LEU A 256 -21.62 -2.99 -17.57
N TRP A 257 -20.53 -2.26 -17.46
CA TRP A 257 -19.84 -1.69 -18.62
C TRP A 257 -19.67 -2.74 -19.72
N ARG A 258 -19.96 -2.34 -20.97
CA ARG A 258 -19.99 -3.24 -22.14
C ARG A 258 -20.89 -4.47 -21.96
N GLY A 259 -21.92 -4.37 -21.12
CA GLY A 259 -22.87 -5.45 -20.88
C GLY A 259 -22.23 -6.66 -20.17
N GLY A 260 -21.16 -6.47 -19.39
CA GLY A 260 -20.43 -7.52 -18.70
C GLY A 260 -19.68 -8.49 -19.61
N LYS A 261 -19.47 -8.13 -20.89
CA LYS A 261 -18.70 -8.94 -21.86
C LYS A 261 -17.22 -8.63 -21.86
N ALA A 262 -16.81 -7.57 -21.18
CA ALA A 262 -15.42 -7.15 -20.99
C ALA A 262 -15.28 -6.48 -19.62
N TYR A 263 -14.11 -6.63 -19.04
CA TYR A 263 -13.73 -6.08 -17.75
C TYR A 263 -12.38 -5.37 -17.88
N PRO A 264 -12.11 -4.31 -17.10
CA PRO A 264 -10.76 -3.75 -17.00
C PRO A 264 -9.75 -4.84 -16.61
N PHE A 265 -8.60 -4.83 -17.27
CA PHE A 265 -7.56 -5.84 -17.01
C PHE A 265 -6.99 -5.66 -15.58
N ASN A 266 -6.91 -4.43 -15.11
CA ASN A 266 -6.39 -4.09 -13.80
C ASN A 266 -7.02 -2.79 -13.27
N TYR A 267 -6.73 -2.48 -12.02
CA TYR A 267 -7.18 -1.27 -11.34
C TYR A 267 -6.78 0.05 -12.04
N PRO A 268 -5.53 0.26 -12.56
CA PRO A 268 -5.21 1.47 -13.31
C PRO A 268 -6.11 1.69 -14.53
N THR A 269 -6.48 0.61 -15.23
CA THR A 269 -7.44 0.69 -16.35
C THR A 269 -8.84 1.11 -15.87
N LEU A 270 -9.32 0.63 -14.72
CA LEU A 270 -10.59 1.08 -14.14
C LEU A 270 -10.54 2.59 -13.82
N ARG A 271 -9.44 3.06 -13.21
CA ARG A 271 -9.24 4.49 -12.92
C ARG A 271 -9.30 5.36 -14.19
N GLN A 272 -8.68 4.89 -15.28
CA GLN A 272 -8.77 5.56 -16.57
C GLN A 272 -10.21 5.66 -17.07
N LEU A 273 -11.00 4.57 -17.00
CA LEU A 273 -12.42 4.58 -17.41
C LEU A 273 -13.24 5.61 -16.60
N LEU A 274 -12.94 5.77 -15.31
CA LEU A 274 -13.56 6.82 -14.48
C LEU A 274 -13.14 8.22 -14.96
N GLY A 275 -11.85 8.44 -15.21
CA GLY A 275 -11.31 9.71 -15.72
C GLY A 275 -11.90 10.09 -17.08
N ASP A 276 -12.02 9.13 -17.99
CA ASP A 276 -12.62 9.31 -19.32
C ASP A 276 -14.16 9.44 -19.27
N GLY A 277 -14.77 9.19 -18.10
CA GLY A 277 -16.21 9.27 -17.90
C GLY A 277 -16.98 8.12 -18.53
N GLU A 278 -16.36 7.01 -18.83
CA GLU A 278 -17.05 5.79 -19.29
C GLU A 278 -17.80 5.12 -18.15
N VAL A 279 -17.30 5.20 -16.91
CA VAL A 279 -17.99 4.76 -15.69
C VAL A 279 -18.15 5.93 -14.72
N ASP A 280 -19.07 5.80 -13.77
CA ASP A 280 -19.34 6.82 -12.74
C ASP A 280 -18.76 6.48 -11.39
N ILE A 281 -18.41 5.21 -11.19
CA ILE A 281 -17.85 4.69 -9.93
C ILE A 281 -16.57 3.91 -10.26
N GLY A 282 -15.49 4.24 -9.56
CA GLY A 282 -14.24 3.50 -9.53
C GLY A 282 -14.04 2.82 -8.17
N ILE A 283 -13.00 2.01 -8.07
CA ILE A 283 -12.61 1.27 -6.88
C ILE A 283 -11.10 1.39 -6.74
N ALA A 284 -10.60 1.61 -5.54
CA ALA A 284 -9.18 1.58 -5.22
C ALA A 284 -8.95 0.89 -3.87
N PHE A 285 -7.73 0.42 -3.62
CA PHE A 285 -7.35 -0.15 -2.32
C PHE A 285 -6.36 0.76 -1.56
N ASN A 286 -6.25 2.00 -1.98
CA ASN A 286 -5.53 3.08 -1.28
C ASN A 286 -6.46 4.29 -1.14
N PRO A 287 -6.80 4.72 0.11
CA PRO A 287 -7.67 5.87 0.34
C PRO A 287 -7.17 7.20 -0.25
N ALA A 288 -5.87 7.35 -0.50
CA ALA A 288 -5.30 8.56 -1.09
C ALA A 288 -5.21 8.53 -2.62
N ASP A 289 -5.55 7.40 -3.27
CA ASP A 289 -5.35 7.21 -4.72
C ASP A 289 -6.05 8.28 -5.57
N ALA A 290 -7.33 8.54 -5.30
CA ALA A 290 -8.09 9.53 -6.07
C ALA A 290 -7.48 10.93 -5.97
N SER A 291 -7.04 11.35 -4.78
CA SER A 291 -6.37 12.65 -4.59
C SER A 291 -5.04 12.71 -5.35
N ALA A 292 -4.28 11.62 -5.33
CA ALA A 292 -3.03 11.53 -6.07
C ALA A 292 -3.28 11.60 -7.59
N ALA A 293 -4.31 10.90 -8.08
CA ALA A 293 -4.69 10.90 -9.49
C ALA A 293 -5.21 12.28 -9.95
N ILE A 294 -5.99 13.00 -9.13
CA ILE A 294 -6.38 14.38 -9.37
C ILE A 294 -5.15 15.29 -9.51
N THR A 295 -4.20 15.17 -8.59
CA THR A 295 -2.96 15.97 -8.62
C THR A 295 -2.15 15.74 -9.91
N ARG A 296 -2.21 14.54 -10.50
CA ARG A 296 -1.56 14.21 -11.78
C ARG A 296 -2.40 14.59 -13.01
N GLY A 297 -3.63 15.07 -12.83
CA GLY A 297 -4.55 15.37 -13.93
C GLY A 297 -5.16 14.12 -14.59
N GLU A 298 -5.10 12.97 -13.94
CA GLU A 298 -5.69 11.71 -14.41
C GLU A 298 -7.18 11.61 -14.07
N LEU A 299 -7.61 12.29 -13.01
CA LEU A 299 -9.01 12.39 -12.60
C LEU A 299 -9.41 13.86 -12.46
N PRO A 300 -10.68 14.21 -12.75
CA PRO A 300 -11.18 15.57 -12.55
C PRO A 300 -11.27 15.92 -11.05
N ASP A 301 -11.17 17.22 -10.74
CA ASP A 301 -11.25 17.77 -9.37
C ASP A 301 -12.58 17.47 -8.66
N SER A 302 -13.60 17.05 -9.40
CA SER A 302 -14.91 16.66 -8.87
C SER A 302 -14.96 15.27 -8.28
N VAL A 303 -13.93 14.45 -8.49
CA VAL A 303 -13.90 13.08 -7.94
C VAL A 303 -13.76 13.12 -6.42
N ARG A 304 -14.50 12.24 -5.74
CA ARG A 304 -14.49 12.04 -4.27
C ARG A 304 -14.44 10.56 -3.96
N SER A 305 -13.80 10.23 -2.82
CA SER A 305 -13.85 8.87 -2.28
C SER A 305 -15.00 8.71 -1.28
N TYR A 306 -15.44 7.48 -1.12
CA TYR A 306 -16.42 7.09 -0.10
C TYR A 306 -16.22 5.62 0.29
N ILE A 307 -16.76 5.23 1.42
CA ILE A 307 -16.89 3.83 1.84
C ILE A 307 -18.37 3.45 1.97
N HIS A 308 -18.65 2.16 2.01
CA HIS A 308 -19.98 1.67 2.33
C HIS A 308 -20.30 1.87 3.81
N ASP A 309 -21.58 1.98 4.15
CA ASP A 309 -22.04 2.35 5.51
C ASP A 309 -21.64 1.32 6.58
N ASP A 310 -21.62 0.04 6.23
CA ASP A 310 -21.19 -1.05 7.12
C ASP A 310 -19.64 -1.26 7.08
N GLY A 311 -18.91 -0.36 6.42
CA GLY A 311 -17.47 -0.40 6.28
C GLY A 311 -16.98 -1.07 5.01
N THR A 312 -15.67 -1.01 4.82
CA THR A 312 -14.99 -1.65 3.68
C THR A 312 -13.77 -2.44 4.13
N LEU A 313 -13.37 -3.43 3.31
CA LEU A 313 -12.19 -4.25 3.55
C LEU A 313 -10.96 -3.39 3.82
N ALA A 314 -10.24 -3.72 4.89
CA ALA A 314 -8.97 -3.10 5.22
C ALA A 314 -7.95 -4.17 5.63
N ASN A 315 -6.69 -3.93 5.29
CA ASN A 315 -5.58 -4.79 5.67
C ASN A 315 -4.29 -4.01 5.92
N VAL A 316 -3.28 -4.73 6.35
CA VAL A 316 -1.89 -4.30 6.39
C VAL A 316 -1.15 -5.06 5.29
N HIS A 317 -0.20 -4.42 4.65
CA HIS A 317 0.76 -5.10 3.80
C HIS A 317 2.14 -5.10 4.46
N PHE A 318 2.93 -6.10 4.12
CA PHE A 318 4.08 -6.49 4.91
C PHE A 318 5.34 -6.65 4.06
N LEU A 319 6.48 -6.70 4.77
CA LEU A 319 7.77 -7.08 4.24
C LEU A 319 8.20 -8.40 4.88
N ALA A 320 8.49 -9.41 4.07
CA ALA A 320 8.94 -10.72 4.52
C ALA A 320 10.35 -11.05 4.01
N ILE A 321 11.10 -11.79 4.81
CA ILE A 321 12.44 -12.28 4.47
C ILE A 321 12.34 -13.79 4.18
N PRO A 322 12.72 -14.26 2.98
CA PRO A 322 12.75 -15.68 2.66
C PRO A 322 13.75 -16.45 3.53
N PHE A 323 13.47 -17.74 3.76
CA PHE A 323 14.29 -18.64 4.57
C PHE A 323 15.74 -18.76 4.07
N ASN A 324 15.97 -18.58 2.78
CA ASN A 324 17.24 -18.72 2.09
C ASN A 324 17.82 -17.41 1.57
N ALA A 325 17.34 -16.26 2.08
CA ALA A 325 17.82 -14.94 1.68
C ALA A 325 19.36 -14.89 1.70
N ASN A 326 19.95 -14.20 0.73
CA ASN A 326 21.40 -14.05 0.61
C ASN A 326 21.94 -12.97 1.55
N ALA A 327 21.15 -11.93 1.82
CA ALA A 327 21.50 -10.78 2.66
C ALA A 327 20.47 -10.55 3.79
N PRO A 328 20.25 -11.52 4.69
CA PRO A 328 19.18 -11.42 5.69
C PRO A 328 19.41 -10.31 6.73
N GLU A 329 20.64 -10.00 7.09
CA GLU A 329 20.97 -8.90 8.00
C GLU A 329 20.62 -7.56 7.36
N ALA A 330 21.04 -7.34 6.12
CA ALA A 330 20.70 -6.12 5.40
C ALA A 330 19.18 -6.00 5.12
N ALA A 331 18.49 -7.10 4.85
CA ALA A 331 17.04 -7.11 4.71
C ALA A 331 16.31 -6.67 5.99
N ARG A 332 16.82 -7.04 7.18
CA ARG A 332 16.30 -6.57 8.48
C ARG A 332 16.53 -5.07 8.67
N VAL A 333 17.70 -4.55 8.29
CA VAL A 333 17.99 -3.11 8.36
C VAL A 333 17.09 -2.33 7.40
N VAL A 334 16.87 -2.83 6.18
CA VAL A 334 15.92 -2.24 5.23
C VAL A 334 14.51 -2.22 5.80
N ALA A 335 14.04 -3.33 6.37
CA ALA A 335 12.70 -3.43 6.96
C ALA A 335 12.54 -2.48 8.16
N ASP A 336 13.55 -2.36 9.03
CA ASP A 336 13.53 -1.42 10.15
C ASP A 336 13.47 0.04 9.66
N PHE A 337 14.32 0.40 8.68
CA PHE A 337 14.28 1.74 8.08
C PHE A 337 12.89 2.04 7.49
N MET A 338 12.32 1.11 6.72
CA MET A 338 10.99 1.29 6.11
C MET A 338 9.85 1.37 7.15
N LEU A 339 10.04 0.84 8.36
CA LEU A 339 9.12 0.96 9.49
C LEU A 339 9.39 2.20 10.36
N SER A 340 10.51 2.91 10.15
CA SER A 340 10.86 4.09 10.94
C SER A 340 9.86 5.24 10.76
N PRO A 341 9.70 6.14 11.76
CA PRO A 341 8.82 7.30 11.65
C PRO A 341 9.11 8.16 10.42
N GLU A 342 10.38 8.38 10.07
CA GLU A 342 10.80 9.15 8.89
C GLU A 342 10.30 8.53 7.58
N ALA A 343 10.57 7.24 7.37
CA ALA A 343 10.19 6.55 6.15
C ALA A 343 8.67 6.42 6.04
N GLN A 344 7.98 6.17 7.15
CA GLN A 344 6.53 6.11 7.23
C GLN A 344 5.87 7.47 6.97
N LEU A 345 6.43 8.56 7.54
CA LEU A 345 5.94 9.92 7.27
C LEU A 345 6.06 10.28 5.79
N ARG A 346 7.22 9.98 5.17
CA ARG A 346 7.42 10.22 3.74
C ARG A 346 6.46 9.40 2.89
N LYS A 347 6.25 8.12 3.24
CA LYS A 347 5.33 7.23 2.54
C LYS A 347 3.88 7.72 2.63
N ALA A 348 3.47 8.24 3.78
CA ALA A 348 2.13 8.75 4.02
C ALA A 348 1.83 10.09 3.30
N ASP A 349 2.84 10.83 2.85
CA ASP A 349 2.65 12.07 2.10
C ASP A 349 1.97 11.77 0.74
N PRO A 350 0.75 12.30 0.47
CA PRO A 350 0.03 12.06 -0.77
C PRO A 350 0.73 12.61 -2.02
N ARG A 351 1.70 13.52 -1.84
CA ARG A 351 2.55 14.01 -2.95
C ARG A 351 3.61 12.99 -3.35
N ILE A 352 3.97 12.08 -2.44
CA ILE A 352 4.96 11.00 -2.63
C ILE A 352 4.23 9.72 -3.03
N TRP A 353 3.54 9.08 -2.07
CA TRP A 353 2.77 7.86 -2.30
C TRP A 353 1.35 7.98 -1.73
N GLY A 354 1.21 8.41 -0.47
CA GLY A 354 -0.07 8.53 0.21
C GLY A 354 -0.53 7.21 0.84
N ASP A 355 0.39 6.31 1.15
CA ASP A 355 0.08 5.05 1.82
C ASP A 355 0.03 5.25 3.34
N PRO A 356 -1.11 4.98 4.01
CA PRO A 356 -1.27 5.23 5.43
C PRO A 356 -0.28 4.45 6.30
N THR A 357 0.18 5.09 7.37
CA THR A 357 1.17 4.49 8.28
C THR A 357 0.57 3.37 9.14
N VAL A 358 1.42 2.42 9.52
CA VAL A 358 1.14 1.38 10.54
C VAL A 358 1.56 1.80 11.94
N LEU A 359 2.15 3.01 12.08
CA LEU A 359 2.64 3.50 13.36
C LEU A 359 1.49 4.04 14.23
N ALA A 360 1.58 3.81 15.52
CA ALA A 360 0.65 4.34 16.50
C ALA A 360 1.06 5.77 16.92
N MET A 361 0.25 6.76 16.59
CA MET A 361 0.57 8.18 16.83
C MET A 361 0.95 8.49 18.29
N HIS A 362 0.35 7.80 19.26
CA HIS A 362 0.63 8.00 20.69
C HIS A 362 2.00 7.44 21.13
N ARG A 363 2.64 6.59 20.32
CA ARG A 363 3.97 6.03 20.56
C ARG A 363 5.08 6.82 19.88
N LEU A 364 4.73 7.79 19.02
CA LEU A 364 5.69 8.63 18.34
C LEU A 364 6.19 9.77 19.24
N LEU A 365 7.41 10.23 18.97
CA LEU A 365 7.90 11.47 19.54
C LEU A 365 7.02 12.65 19.09
N PRO A 366 6.91 13.73 19.90
CA PRO A 366 6.05 14.87 19.55
C PRO A 366 6.35 15.47 18.18
N GLU A 367 7.63 15.57 17.80
CA GLU A 367 8.07 16.09 16.50
C GLU A 367 7.65 15.19 15.32
N ASP A 368 7.78 13.88 15.45
CA ASP A 368 7.36 12.93 14.42
C ASP A 368 5.84 12.99 14.23
N ARG A 369 5.10 12.96 15.33
CA ARG A 369 3.63 13.07 15.31
C ARG A 369 3.17 14.36 14.66
N ALA A 370 3.79 15.51 14.99
CA ALA A 370 3.48 16.78 14.35
C ALA A 370 3.71 16.75 12.84
N GLY A 371 4.71 15.99 12.37
CA GLY A 371 4.94 15.76 10.95
C GLY A 371 3.74 15.09 10.27
N PHE A 372 3.19 14.00 10.85
CA PHE A 372 2.00 13.34 10.33
C PHE A 372 0.75 14.24 10.37
N GLU A 373 0.56 15.00 11.45
CA GLU A 373 -0.56 15.93 11.58
C GLU A 373 -0.50 17.09 10.57
N ALA A 374 0.70 17.44 10.10
CA ALA A 374 0.92 18.49 9.11
C ALA A 374 0.79 18.01 7.65
N LEU A 375 0.65 16.70 7.41
CA LEU A 375 0.51 16.17 6.05
C LEU A 375 -0.74 16.75 5.36
N PRO A 376 -0.62 17.19 4.11
CA PRO A 376 -1.78 17.65 3.36
C PRO A 376 -2.74 16.48 3.13
N ARG A 377 -4.01 16.68 3.47
CA ARG A 377 -5.05 15.75 3.06
C ARG A 377 -5.55 16.16 1.68
N GLY A 378 -5.47 15.24 0.72
CA GLY A 378 -5.96 15.51 -0.62
C GLY A 378 -7.48 15.69 -0.67
N ILE A 379 -7.97 16.38 -1.70
CA ILE A 379 -9.37 16.79 -1.85
C ILE A 379 -10.37 15.62 -1.87
N ALA A 380 -9.94 14.45 -2.33
CA ALA A 380 -10.73 13.22 -2.42
C ALA A 380 -10.41 12.21 -1.32
N THR A 381 -9.43 12.49 -0.44
CA THR A 381 -9.03 11.58 0.64
C THR A 381 -9.94 11.74 1.85
N LEU A 382 -10.50 10.64 2.32
CA LEU A 382 -11.33 10.58 3.52
C LEU A 382 -10.48 10.83 4.78
N SER A 383 -11.11 11.36 5.82
CA SER A 383 -10.49 11.50 7.15
C SER A 383 -10.39 10.13 7.84
N GLU A 384 -9.55 10.03 8.86
CA GLU A 384 -9.47 8.83 9.71
C GLU A 384 -10.83 8.46 10.32
N ALA A 385 -11.64 9.45 10.70
CA ALA A 385 -12.98 9.22 11.23
C ALA A 385 -13.96 8.65 10.18
N GLU A 386 -13.85 9.10 8.92
CA GLU A 386 -14.64 8.57 7.81
C GLU A 386 -14.19 7.16 7.38
N LEU A 387 -12.92 6.81 7.61
CA LEU A 387 -12.35 5.49 7.33
C LEU A 387 -12.46 4.50 8.51
N ALA A 388 -13.00 4.92 9.65
CA ALA A 388 -12.93 4.14 10.90
C ALA A 388 -13.70 2.81 10.84
N THR A 389 -14.74 2.71 9.99
CA THR A 389 -15.51 1.46 9.85
C THR A 389 -14.81 0.56 8.83
N THR A 390 -14.23 -0.54 9.31
CA THR A 390 -13.49 -1.49 8.48
C THR A 390 -14.07 -2.89 8.60
N LEU A 391 -13.94 -3.66 7.52
CA LEU A 391 -14.18 -5.09 7.48
C LEU A 391 -12.83 -5.82 7.45
N ALA A 392 -12.73 -6.88 8.27
CA ALA A 392 -11.54 -7.72 8.25
C ALA A 392 -11.48 -8.56 6.97
N GLU A 393 -10.26 -8.83 6.49
CA GLU A 393 -10.03 -9.71 5.35
C GLU A 393 -10.43 -11.16 5.67
N PRO A 394 -11.15 -11.84 4.78
CA PRO A 394 -11.36 -13.29 4.89
C PRO A 394 -10.05 -14.07 4.90
N HIS A 395 -10.12 -15.33 5.36
CA HIS A 395 -8.96 -16.23 5.29
C HIS A 395 -8.43 -16.31 3.85
N PRO A 396 -7.10 -16.27 3.63
CA PRO A 396 -6.49 -16.14 2.29
C PRO A 396 -6.96 -17.15 1.25
N SER A 397 -7.32 -18.36 1.67
CA SER A 397 -7.79 -19.42 0.76
C SER A 397 -9.08 -19.09 0.00
N TRP A 398 -9.90 -18.15 0.53
CA TRP A 398 -11.11 -17.70 -0.15
C TRP A 398 -10.80 -16.87 -1.39
N MET A 399 -9.72 -16.08 -1.37
CA MET A 399 -9.36 -15.21 -2.49
C MET A 399 -9.14 -16.02 -3.77
N LYS A 400 -8.33 -17.09 -3.67
CA LYS A 400 -8.08 -17.99 -4.81
C LYS A 400 -9.35 -18.71 -5.25
N ALA A 401 -10.12 -19.26 -4.31
CA ALA A 401 -11.34 -20.02 -4.63
C ALA A 401 -12.39 -19.15 -5.32
N ILE A 402 -12.62 -17.92 -4.84
CA ILE A 402 -13.52 -16.93 -5.45
C ILE A 402 -13.03 -16.56 -6.86
N GLY A 403 -11.72 -16.31 -7.02
CA GLY A 403 -11.15 -15.96 -8.32
C GLY A 403 -11.26 -17.07 -9.35
N ASP A 404 -11.05 -18.33 -8.96
CA ASP A 404 -11.20 -19.50 -9.83
C ASP A 404 -12.67 -19.67 -10.27
N GLU A 405 -13.61 -19.57 -9.33
CA GLU A 405 -15.04 -19.68 -9.61
C GLU A 405 -15.57 -18.51 -10.44
N TRP A 406 -15.08 -17.28 -10.21
CA TRP A 406 -15.40 -16.15 -11.06
C TRP A 406 -14.98 -16.38 -12.51
N ARG A 407 -13.74 -16.86 -12.74
CA ARG A 407 -13.24 -17.18 -14.08
C ARG A 407 -14.10 -18.24 -14.77
N ARG A 408 -14.55 -19.23 -14.02
CA ARG A 408 -15.45 -20.28 -14.53
C ARG A 408 -16.81 -19.75 -14.96
N ARG A 409 -17.38 -18.76 -14.21
CA ARG A 409 -18.73 -18.24 -14.46
C ARG A 409 -18.77 -17.08 -15.44
N PHE A 410 -17.83 -16.16 -15.33
CA PHE A 410 -17.83 -14.85 -16.00
C PHE A 410 -16.59 -14.60 -16.85
N GLY A 411 -15.54 -15.41 -16.73
CA GLY A 411 -14.37 -15.31 -17.58
C GLY A 411 -14.79 -15.54 -19.04
N SER A 412 -14.51 -14.56 -19.91
CA SER A 412 -14.66 -14.77 -21.35
C SER A 412 -13.77 -15.97 -21.72
N GLY A 413 -14.40 -17.07 -22.15
CA GLY A 413 -13.66 -18.15 -22.77
C GLY A 413 -12.85 -17.58 -23.93
N GLY A 414 -11.50 -17.61 -23.80
CA GLY A 414 -10.57 -17.23 -24.83
C GLY A 414 -10.63 -18.19 -26.00
#